data_e1661f1ee74f92c704082c051dbc4866
#
_entry.id   e1661f1ee74f92c704082c051dbc4866
#
_cell.length_a   1.000
_cell.length_b   1.000
_cell.length_c   1.000
_cell.angle_alpha   90.00
_cell.angle_beta   90.00
_cell.angle_gamma   90.00
#
_symmetry.space_group_name_H-M   'P 1'
#
loop_
_entity.id
_entity.type
_entity.pdbx_description
1 polymer ?
#
loop_
_entity_poly.entity_id
_entity_poly.type
_entity_poly.pdbx_seq_one_letter_code
_entity_poly.pdbx_strand_id
1 'polypeptide(L)' 'MNDENVHLPMPMTSEGMVDARQASYALRLPYYWFSDRSLRSAKRIPHYLLGGLVRFRMSELTTWAQSESAQPGIKEAE' A
#
# COMPACT_ATOMS: atom_id res chain seq x y z
N MET A 1 -15.57 10.77 -27.07
CA MET A 1 -15.38 10.83 -26.64
C MET A 1 -15.16 10.79 -25.91
N ASN A 2 -15.05 10.77 -25.84
CA ASN A 2 -14.74 10.71 -25.03
C ASN A 2 -14.64 10.46 -24.16
N ASP A 3 -14.62 10.28 -24.35
CA ASP A 3 -14.52 10.08 -23.50
C ASP A 3 -14.23 9.85 -22.72
N GLU A 4 -14.05 9.64 -22.95
CA GLU A 4 -13.71 9.51 -22.32
C GLU A 4 -13.49 9.58 -21.40
N ASN A 5 -13.46 9.74 -21.59
CA ASN A 5 -13.22 9.83 -20.66
C ASN A 5 -13.34 9.89 -19.74
N VAL A 6 -13.51 9.75 -20.05
CA VAL A 6 -13.70 9.96 -19.29
C VAL A 6 -13.69 9.79 -18.32
N HIS A 7 -13.50 9.53 -18.23
CA HIS A 7 -13.40 9.46 -17.39
C HIS A 7 -13.27 9.43 -16.48
N LEU A 8 -13.20 9.44 -16.56
CA LEU A 8 -12.94 9.68 -15.82
C LEU A 8 -12.68 9.73 -14.86
N PRO A 9 -12.65 9.41 -14.78
CA PRO A 9 -12.40 9.53 -13.83
C PRO A 9 -11.88 9.98 -12.75
N MET A 10 -11.95 9.67 -12.44
CA MET A 10 -11.59 10.08 -11.26
C MET A 10 -10.19 9.84 -11.02
N PRO A 11 -9.47 10.73 -10.37
CA PRO A 11 -8.05 10.64 -10.20
C PRO A 11 -7.62 9.46 -9.41
N MET A 12 -8.31 9.18 -8.37
CA MET A 12 -7.88 8.10 -7.56
C MET A 12 -7.99 6.80 -8.28
N THR A 13 -8.88 6.71 -9.21
CA THR A 13 -9.01 5.48 -9.91
C THR A 13 -7.83 5.26 -10.82
N SER A 14 -7.12 6.29 -11.15
CA SER A 14 -6.00 6.13 -12.04
C SER A 14 -4.77 5.65 -11.31
N GLU A 15 -4.81 5.63 -10.00
CA GLU A 15 -3.63 5.20 -9.29
C GLU A 15 -3.34 3.71 -9.49
N GLY A 16 -4.33 2.92 -9.58
CA GLY A 16 -4.10 1.49 -9.70
C GLY A 16 -3.63 0.90 -8.39
N MET A 17 -3.77 -0.37 -8.24
CA MET A 17 -3.35 -1.05 -7.03
C MET A 17 -2.22 -2.01 -7.32
N VAL A 18 -1.44 -2.29 -6.29
CA VAL A 18 -0.31 -3.19 -6.42
C VAL A 18 -0.49 -4.37 -5.48
N ASP A 19 0.22 -5.45 -5.74
CA ASP A 19 0.13 -6.62 -4.88
C ASP A 19 1.23 -6.55 -3.82
N ALA A 20 1.27 -7.55 -2.97
CA ALA A 20 2.21 -7.56 -1.85
C ALA A 20 3.67 -7.55 -2.32
N ARG A 21 3.95 -8.26 -3.39
CA ARG A 21 5.31 -8.33 -3.89
C ARG A 21 5.75 -6.98 -4.43
N GLN A 22 4.88 -6.32 -5.18
CA GLN A 22 5.20 -5.02 -5.72
C GLN A 22 5.37 -3.99 -4.60
N ALA A 23 4.51 -4.09 -3.58
CA ALA A 23 4.58 -3.17 -2.46
C ALA A 23 5.90 -3.33 -1.70
N SER A 24 6.28 -4.57 -1.43
CA SER A 24 7.51 -4.82 -0.68
C SER A 24 8.72 -4.33 -1.46
N TYR A 25 8.70 -4.55 -2.75
CA TYR A 25 9.82 -4.14 -3.57
C TYR A 25 9.94 -2.61 -3.62
N ALA A 26 8.82 -1.94 -3.83
CA ALA A 26 8.82 -0.50 -3.93
C ALA A 26 9.26 0.18 -2.64
N LEU A 27 8.85 -0.36 -1.52
CA LEU A 27 9.17 0.24 -0.24
C LEU A 27 10.42 -0.35 0.38
N ARG A 28 10.97 -1.40 -0.22
CA ARG A 28 12.15 -2.09 0.29
C ARG A 28 11.93 -2.60 1.69
N LEU A 29 10.78 -3.20 1.89
CA LEU A 29 10.42 -3.79 3.15
C LEU A 29 10.17 -5.27 2.95
N PRO A 30 10.22 -6.06 4.01
CA PRO A 30 10.05 -7.51 3.87
C PRO A 30 8.71 -7.86 3.24
N TYR A 31 8.73 -8.81 2.32
CA TYR A 31 7.54 -9.22 1.64
C TYR A 31 6.47 -9.71 2.62
N TYR A 32 6.85 -10.43 3.65
CA TYR A 32 5.87 -11.00 4.56
C TYR A 32 5.12 -9.96 5.37
N TRP A 33 5.63 -8.73 5.43
CA TRP A 33 4.88 -7.66 6.08
C TRP A 33 3.58 -7.41 5.34
N PHE A 34 3.60 -7.61 4.02
CA PHE A 34 2.44 -7.32 3.19
C PHE A 34 1.62 -8.56 2.90
N SER A 35 2.24 -9.72 2.85
CA SER A 35 1.51 -10.94 2.53
C SER A 35 0.89 -11.61 3.75
N ASP A 36 1.43 -11.39 4.93
CA ASP A 36 0.92 -12.05 6.11
C ASP A 36 -0.19 -11.23 6.76
N ARG A 37 -1.33 -11.87 6.92
CA ARG A 37 -2.51 -11.20 7.45
C ARG A 37 -2.28 -10.61 8.82
N SER A 38 -1.64 -11.38 9.70
CA SER A 38 -1.39 -10.92 11.06
C SER A 38 -0.48 -9.71 11.10
N LEU A 39 0.53 -9.72 10.27
CA LEU A 39 1.45 -8.59 10.24
C LEU A 39 0.81 -7.35 9.65
N ARG A 40 -0.04 -7.53 8.63
CA ARG A 40 -0.75 -6.38 8.08
C ARG A 40 -1.59 -5.71 9.16
N SER A 41 -2.25 -6.53 9.97
CA SER A 41 -3.06 -5.99 11.04
C SER A 41 -2.23 -5.34 12.13
N ALA A 42 -1.20 -6.03 12.56
CA ALA A 42 -0.37 -5.54 13.64
C ALA A 42 0.31 -4.23 13.29
N LYS A 43 0.71 -4.10 12.05
CA LYS A 43 1.41 -2.90 11.61
C LYS A 43 0.48 -1.87 11.00
N ARG A 44 -0.80 -2.17 10.95
CA ARG A 44 -1.81 -1.24 10.41
C ARG A 44 -1.49 -0.82 8.99
N ILE A 45 -1.09 -1.78 8.18
CA ILE A 45 -0.77 -1.51 6.80
C ILE A 45 -2.06 -1.36 6.01
N PRO A 46 -2.26 -0.21 5.34
CA PRO A 46 -3.49 -0.02 4.56
C PRO A 46 -3.53 -1.01 3.40
N HIS A 47 -4.62 -1.71 3.29
CA HIS A 47 -4.77 -2.70 2.23
C HIS A 47 -6.24 -2.93 1.91
N TYR A 48 -6.48 -3.59 0.80
CA TYR A 48 -7.82 -3.89 0.33
C TYR A 48 -7.91 -5.36 -0.04
N LEU A 49 -9.05 -5.95 0.23
CA LEU A 49 -9.28 -7.33 -0.18
C LEU A 49 -10.27 -7.31 -1.32
N LEU A 50 -9.79 -7.69 -2.49
CA LEU A 50 -10.60 -7.67 -3.69
C LEU A 50 -10.68 -9.09 -4.23
N GLY A 51 -11.86 -9.70 -4.13
CA GLY A 51 -12.03 -11.05 -4.62
C GLY A 51 -11.07 -12.04 -3.99
N GLY A 52 -10.77 -11.85 -2.72
CA GLY A 52 -9.87 -12.75 -2.03
C GLY A 52 -8.40 -12.42 -2.23
N LEU A 53 -8.10 -11.40 -3.01
CA LEU A 53 -6.71 -11.01 -3.25
C LEU A 53 -6.41 -9.73 -2.48
N VAL A 54 -5.25 -9.66 -1.88
CA VAL A 54 -4.87 -8.46 -1.15
C VAL A 54 -4.20 -7.49 -2.11
N ARG A 55 -4.59 -6.23 -2.02
CA ARG A 55 -4.04 -5.20 -2.88
C ARG A 55 -3.80 -3.95 -2.07
N PHE A 56 -2.92 -3.10 -2.57
CA PHE A 56 -2.51 -1.90 -1.85
C PHE A 56 -2.49 -0.71 -2.79
N ARG A 57 -2.61 0.49 -2.23
CA ARG A 57 -2.41 1.70 -3.00
C ARG A 57 -1.11 2.31 -2.56
N MET A 58 -0.23 2.58 -3.52
CA MET A 58 1.09 3.10 -3.18
C MET A 58 1.03 4.41 -2.42
N SER A 59 0.08 5.27 -2.75
CA SER A 59 -0.03 6.54 -2.04
C SER A 59 -0.31 6.33 -0.56
N GLU A 60 -1.14 5.36 -0.25
CA GLU A 60 -1.47 5.07 1.14
C GLU A 60 -0.30 4.40 1.84
N LEU A 61 0.40 3.53 1.13
CA LEU A 61 1.56 2.88 1.71
C LEU A 61 2.68 3.87 1.99
N THR A 62 2.85 4.82 1.11
CA THR A 62 3.87 5.85 1.30
C THR A 62 3.57 6.67 2.54
N THR A 63 2.31 7.06 2.70
CA THR A 63 1.90 7.81 3.87
C THR A 63 2.10 6.99 5.14
N TRP A 64 1.70 5.72 5.08
CA TRP A 64 1.88 4.84 6.22
C TRP A 64 3.36 4.68 6.58
N ALA A 65 4.20 4.50 5.59
CA ALA A 65 5.63 4.31 5.83
C ALA A 65 6.25 5.55 6.43
N GLN A 66 5.82 6.71 6.00
CA GLN A 66 6.33 7.95 6.55
C GLN A 66 5.94 8.09 8.01
N SER A 67 4.71 7.70 8.31
CA SER A 67 4.22 7.76 9.66
C SER A 67 5.01 6.82 10.56
N GLU A 68 5.28 5.61 10.08
CA GLU A 68 6.05 4.66 10.84
C GLU A 68 7.47 5.14 11.06
N SER A 69 8.05 5.73 10.03
CA SER A 69 9.40 6.23 10.15
C SER A 69 9.51 7.37 11.14
N ALA A 70 8.46 8.11 11.31
CA ALA A 70 8.49 9.24 12.22
C ALA A 70 8.40 8.83 13.68
N GLN A 71 8.04 7.58 13.92
CA GLN A 71 7.91 7.16 15.31
C GLN A 71 9.27 6.94 15.92
N PRO A 72 9.41 7.38 17.16
CA PRO A 72 10.68 7.21 17.82
C PRO A 72 11.03 5.80 17.94
N GLY A 73 11.68 5.16 18.05
CA GLY A 73 11.96 3.79 18.23
C GLY A 73 12.14 3.03 16.96
N ILE A 74 11.44 3.43 15.96
CA ILE A 74 11.55 2.71 14.73
C ILE A 74 12.89 2.90 14.11
N LYS A 75 13.40 4.09 14.15
CA LYS A 75 14.65 4.32 13.57
C LYS A 75 15.73 3.69 14.31
N GLU A 76 15.60 3.63 15.58
CA GLU A 76 16.63 3.03 16.31
C GLU A 76 16.62 1.59 16.19
N ALA A 77 15.53 1.04 15.82
CA ALA A 77 15.48 -0.37 15.69
C ALA A 77 16.46 -0.86 14.70
N GLU A 78 16.92 -0.04 13.88
CA GLU A 78 17.82 -0.50 12.96
C GLU A 78 19.15 -0.38 13.31
#